data_943affe5bed6bb197b3cbcbb76c52bfa
#
_entry.id   943affe5bed6bb197b3cbcbb76c52bfa
#
_cell.length_a   1.000
_cell.length_b   1.000
_cell.length_c   1.000
_cell.angle_alpha   90.00
_cell.angle_beta   90.00
_cell.angle_gamma   90.00
#
_symmetry.space_group_name_H-M   'P 1'
#
loop_
_entity.id
_entity.type
_entity.pdbx_description
1 polymer ?
#
loop_
_entity_poly.entity_id
_entity_poly.type
_entity_poly.pdbx_seq_one_letter_code
_entity_poly.pdbx_strand_id
1 'polypeptide(L)'
;MLAEALTRHRACVCVFGSVDEAQIQSFQPMFRDLLNQLKNHNDAWPFLEPVDREAVPDYYVVIKNPIDLSTIEQRLDDGFYITKELFFADLRRMFDNCRTYNSEESVFYRCGATLQRYVADRGGAPYFK
;
A
#
# COMPACT_ATOMS: atom_id res chain seq x y z
N MET A 1 16.91 -15.18 6.69
CA MET A 1 16.21 -14.38 5.69
C MET A 1 15.64 -13.09 6.28
N LEU A 2 14.77 -13.21 7.28
CA LEU A 2 14.22 -12.02 7.94
C LEU A 2 15.30 -11.18 8.60
N ALA A 3 16.27 -11.83 9.26
CA ALA A 3 17.38 -11.14 9.90
C ALA A 3 18.26 -10.39 8.89
N GLU A 4 18.47 -10.97 7.72
CA GLU A 4 19.25 -10.30 6.68
C GLU A 4 18.52 -9.07 6.13
N ALA A 5 17.22 -9.18 5.92
CA ALA A 5 16.41 -8.06 5.46
C ALA A 5 16.44 -6.93 6.48
N LEU A 6 16.30 -7.25 7.76
CA LEU A 6 16.37 -6.26 8.84
C LEU A 6 17.75 -5.60 8.89
N THR A 7 18.81 -6.39 8.71
CA THR A 7 20.18 -5.86 8.71
C THR A 7 20.38 -4.87 7.56
N ARG A 8 19.89 -5.21 6.38
CA ARG A 8 19.98 -4.30 5.23
C ARG A 8 19.19 -3.02 5.44
N HIS A 9 18.00 -3.12 6.03
CA HIS A 9 17.20 -1.94 6.35
C HIS A 9 17.89 -1.06 7.38
N ARG A 10 18.51 -1.65 8.39
CA ARG A 10 19.28 -0.89 9.37
C ARG A 10 20.43 -0.14 8.72
N ALA A 11 21.13 -0.77 7.80
CA ALA A 11 22.21 -0.11 7.06
C ALA A 11 21.68 1.08 6.28
N CYS A 12 20.56 0.94 5.60
CA CYS A 12 19.93 2.04 4.88
C CYS A 12 19.52 3.16 5.82
N VAL A 13 18.91 2.82 6.96
CA VAL A 13 18.50 3.80 7.97
C VAL A 13 19.71 4.55 8.51
N CYS A 14 20.81 3.85 8.77
CA CYS A 14 22.06 4.47 9.23
C CYS A 14 22.62 5.46 8.21
N VAL A 15 22.55 5.12 6.92
CA VAL A 15 23.00 6.00 5.84
C VAL A 15 22.19 7.29 5.82
N PHE A 16 20.89 7.20 5.94
CA PHE A 16 20.00 8.36 5.93
C PHE A 16 19.97 9.08 7.28
N GLY A 17 20.21 8.37 8.37
CA GLY A 17 20.36 8.95 9.69
C GLY A 17 19.14 9.64 10.28
N SER A 18 17.98 9.55 9.62
CA SER A 18 16.80 10.31 10.01
C SER A 18 15.67 9.49 10.60
N VAL A 19 15.76 8.16 10.58
CA VAL A 19 14.70 7.28 11.05
C VAL A 19 15.21 6.43 12.20
N ASP A 20 14.52 6.53 13.34
CA ASP A 20 14.83 5.79 14.55
C ASP A 20 14.14 4.42 14.51
N GLU A 21 14.85 3.37 14.88
CA GLU A 21 14.33 2.01 14.95
C GLU A 21 13.11 1.92 15.87
N ALA A 22 13.11 2.66 16.98
CA ALA A 22 11.97 2.68 17.89
C ALA A 22 10.73 3.27 17.22
N GLN A 23 10.89 4.30 16.37
CA GLN A 23 9.79 4.88 15.61
C GLN A 23 9.25 3.89 14.58
N ILE A 24 10.13 3.17 13.89
CA ILE A 24 9.72 2.14 12.93
C ILE A 24 8.84 1.12 13.64
N GLN A 25 9.27 0.63 14.80
CA GLN A 25 8.52 -0.34 15.57
C GLN A 25 7.19 0.21 16.07
N SER A 26 7.10 1.51 16.33
CA SER A 26 5.88 2.11 16.87
C SER A 26 4.75 2.17 15.84
N PHE A 27 5.07 2.31 14.53
CA PHE A 27 4.01 2.34 13.53
C PHE A 27 3.67 0.95 12.96
N GLN A 28 4.49 -0.05 13.15
CA GLN A 28 4.24 -1.38 12.58
C GLN A 28 2.86 -1.95 12.97
N PRO A 29 2.46 -1.92 14.25
CA PRO A 29 1.13 -2.39 14.62
C PRO A 29 0.01 -1.60 13.95
N MET A 30 0.16 -0.28 13.82
CA MET A 30 -0.83 0.57 13.18
C MET A 30 -1.00 0.19 11.70
N PHE A 31 0.10 0.00 10.98
CA PHE A 31 0.07 -0.40 9.58
C PHE A 31 -0.58 -1.78 9.44
N ARG A 32 -0.24 -2.71 10.31
CA ARG A 32 -0.79 -4.06 10.30
C ARG A 32 -2.30 -4.04 10.53
N ASP A 33 -2.74 -3.28 11.53
CA ASP A 33 -4.16 -3.16 11.84
C ASP A 33 -4.93 -2.54 10.67
N LEU A 34 -4.43 -1.45 10.11
CA LEU A 34 -5.09 -0.80 9.00
C LEU A 34 -5.16 -1.72 7.78
N LEU A 35 -4.06 -2.41 7.49
CA LEU A 35 -4.01 -3.34 6.36
C LEU A 35 -5.02 -4.49 6.54
N ASN A 36 -5.10 -5.04 7.75
CA ASN A 36 -6.08 -6.10 8.04
C ASN A 36 -7.51 -5.61 7.89
N GLN A 37 -7.80 -4.39 8.35
CA GLN A 37 -9.12 -3.79 8.18
C GLN A 37 -9.45 -3.59 6.71
N LEU A 38 -8.48 -3.13 5.92
CA LEU A 38 -8.67 -2.96 4.48
C LEU A 38 -8.97 -4.30 3.79
N LYS A 39 -8.19 -5.32 4.10
CA LYS A 39 -8.36 -6.66 3.49
C LYS A 39 -9.73 -7.25 3.80
N ASN A 40 -10.30 -6.92 4.93
CA ASN A 40 -11.61 -7.42 5.35
C ASN A 40 -12.78 -6.52 4.93
N HIS A 41 -12.49 -5.39 4.30
CA HIS A 41 -13.53 -4.49 3.83
C HIS A 41 -14.27 -5.08 2.64
N ASN A 42 -15.60 -4.86 2.58
CA ASN A 42 -16.43 -5.41 1.51
C ASN A 42 -16.02 -4.93 0.12
N ASP A 43 -15.43 -3.75 0.02
CA ASP A 43 -15.03 -3.16 -1.26
C ASP A 43 -13.56 -3.39 -1.59
N ALA A 44 -12.87 -4.24 -0.83
CA ALA A 44 -11.45 -4.51 -1.05
C ALA A 44 -11.19 -5.55 -2.14
N TRP A 45 -12.20 -6.29 -2.59
CA TRP A 45 -12.01 -7.41 -3.50
C TRP A 45 -11.23 -7.06 -4.80
N PRO A 46 -11.34 -5.84 -5.38
CA PRO A 46 -10.52 -5.53 -6.56
C PRO A 46 -9.02 -5.39 -6.27
N PHE A 47 -8.65 -5.24 -5.00
CA PHE A 47 -7.28 -4.87 -4.60
C PHE A 47 -6.55 -5.96 -3.83
N LEU A 48 -7.17 -7.11 -3.61
CA LEU A 48 -6.60 -8.16 -2.76
C LEU A 48 -5.38 -8.83 -3.40
N GLU A 49 -5.38 -8.97 -4.71
CA GLU A 49 -4.34 -9.66 -5.47
C GLU A 49 -3.94 -8.82 -6.68
N PRO A 50 -2.74 -9.07 -7.27
CA PRO A 50 -2.37 -8.39 -8.51
C PRO A 50 -3.38 -8.68 -9.62
N VAL A 51 -3.56 -7.71 -10.50
CA VAL A 51 -4.43 -7.87 -11.67
C VAL A 51 -3.86 -8.97 -12.57
N ASP A 52 -4.72 -9.90 -12.99
CA ASP A 52 -4.33 -11.03 -13.82
C ASP A 52 -3.99 -10.56 -15.24
N ARG A 53 -2.77 -10.85 -15.68
CA ARG A 53 -2.27 -10.45 -17.01
C ARG A 53 -3.07 -11.11 -18.13
N GLU A 54 -3.56 -12.32 -17.91
CA GLU A 54 -4.32 -13.04 -18.92
C GLU A 54 -5.76 -12.52 -19.03
N ALA A 55 -6.36 -12.18 -17.89
CA ALA A 55 -7.73 -11.67 -17.85
C ALA A 55 -7.83 -10.22 -18.32
N VAL A 56 -6.80 -9.40 -18.03
CA VAL A 56 -6.79 -7.96 -18.35
C VAL A 56 -5.45 -7.61 -18.99
N PRO A 57 -5.25 -8.00 -20.28
CA PRO A 57 -3.92 -7.89 -20.90
C PRO A 57 -3.41 -6.47 -21.09
N ASP A 58 -4.28 -5.47 -21.20
CA ASP A 58 -3.86 -4.08 -21.38
C ASP A 58 -3.56 -3.36 -20.06
N TYR A 59 -3.89 -3.96 -18.93
CA TYR A 59 -3.71 -3.31 -17.64
C TYR A 59 -2.27 -2.86 -17.43
N TYR A 60 -1.32 -3.75 -17.69
CA TYR A 60 0.11 -3.48 -17.46
C TYR A 60 0.73 -2.61 -18.55
N VAL A 61 0.00 -2.38 -19.65
CA VAL A 61 0.40 -1.38 -20.64
C VAL A 61 0.05 0.02 -20.14
N VAL A 62 -1.11 0.17 -19.51
CA VAL A 62 -1.60 1.46 -19.00
C VAL A 62 -0.96 1.80 -17.65
N ILE A 63 -0.91 0.81 -16.75
CA ILE A 63 -0.42 1.01 -15.38
C ILE A 63 1.03 0.54 -15.30
N LYS A 64 1.95 1.48 -15.13
CA LYS A 64 3.39 1.20 -15.15
C LYS A 64 3.93 0.75 -13.79
N ASN A 65 3.29 1.17 -12.70
CA ASN A 65 3.72 0.82 -11.35
C ASN A 65 2.57 0.17 -10.59
N PRO A 66 2.21 -1.07 -10.94
CA PRO A 66 1.08 -1.75 -10.30
C PRO A 66 1.40 -2.06 -8.84
N ILE A 67 0.37 -2.06 -8.02
CA ILE A 67 0.48 -2.44 -6.61
C ILE A 67 -0.91 -2.87 -6.13
N ASP A 68 -0.92 -3.77 -5.16
CA ASP A 68 -2.13 -4.34 -4.58
C ASP A 68 -1.91 -4.60 -3.09
N LEU A 69 -2.95 -5.01 -2.38
CA LEU A 69 -2.84 -5.21 -0.94
C LEU A 69 -1.92 -6.36 -0.57
N SER A 70 -1.84 -7.43 -1.38
CA SER A 70 -0.93 -8.53 -1.09
C SER A 70 0.54 -8.08 -1.19
N THR A 71 0.85 -7.21 -2.15
CA THR A 71 2.19 -6.64 -2.29
C THR A 71 2.53 -5.74 -1.12
N ILE A 72 1.57 -4.91 -0.69
CA ILE A 72 1.76 -4.04 0.48
C ILE A 72 1.99 -4.88 1.74
N GLU A 73 1.23 -5.95 1.90
CA GLU A 73 1.42 -6.87 3.04
C GLU A 73 2.82 -7.48 3.03
N GLN A 74 3.29 -7.93 1.86
CA GLN A 74 4.63 -8.49 1.74
C GLN A 74 5.69 -7.46 2.09
N ARG A 75 5.54 -6.22 1.62
CA ARG A 75 6.47 -5.15 1.94
C ARG A 75 6.47 -4.82 3.43
N LEU A 76 5.30 -4.86 4.07
CA LEU A 76 5.21 -4.66 5.51
C LEU A 76 5.97 -5.78 6.24
N ASP A 77 5.76 -7.03 5.84
CA ASP A 77 6.46 -8.17 6.43
C ASP A 77 7.96 -8.08 6.25
N ASP A 78 8.42 -7.54 5.12
CA ASP A 78 9.84 -7.39 4.81
C ASP A 78 10.47 -6.16 5.47
N GLY A 79 9.70 -5.38 6.22
CA GLY A 79 10.22 -4.19 6.89
C GLY A 79 10.48 -3.01 5.97
N PHE A 80 9.83 -2.98 4.81
CA PHE A 80 10.03 -1.92 3.82
C PHE A 80 9.53 -0.56 4.32
N TYR A 81 8.47 -0.53 5.11
CA TYR A 81 7.81 0.72 5.52
C TYR A 81 8.46 1.30 6.77
N ILE A 82 9.61 1.95 6.56
CA ILE A 82 10.35 2.58 7.65
C ILE A 82 9.80 3.98 8.00
N THR A 83 8.86 4.51 7.20
CA THR A 83 8.16 5.76 7.48
C THR A 83 6.69 5.62 7.13
N LYS A 84 5.86 6.48 7.72
CA LYS A 84 4.44 6.55 7.37
C LYS A 84 4.24 6.97 5.92
N GLU A 85 5.09 7.87 5.42
CA GLU A 85 5.03 8.35 4.05
C GLU A 85 5.15 7.21 3.05
N LEU A 86 6.06 6.26 3.28
CA LEU A 86 6.23 5.13 2.38
C LEU A 86 4.99 4.23 2.33
N PHE A 87 4.40 3.97 3.49
CA PHE A 87 3.22 3.12 3.58
C PHE A 87 2.02 3.76 2.87
N PHE A 88 1.73 5.01 3.21
CA PHE A 88 0.58 5.71 2.62
C PHE A 88 0.81 6.05 1.15
N ALA A 89 2.07 6.22 0.72
CA ALA A 89 2.37 6.42 -0.70
C ALA A 89 2.00 5.19 -1.53
N ASP A 90 2.24 3.99 -1.03
CA ASP A 90 1.87 2.77 -1.73
C ASP A 90 0.35 2.60 -1.80
N LEU A 91 -0.36 2.90 -0.71
CA LEU A 91 -1.82 2.89 -0.74
C LEU A 91 -2.36 3.92 -1.73
N ARG A 92 -1.80 5.12 -1.73
CA ARG A 92 -2.19 6.17 -2.68
C ARG A 92 -1.97 5.72 -4.11
N ARG A 93 -0.82 5.10 -4.40
CA ARG A 93 -0.54 4.61 -5.75
C ARG A 93 -1.56 3.58 -6.19
N MET A 94 -1.97 2.69 -5.29
CA MET A 94 -3.00 1.71 -5.57
C MET A 94 -4.32 2.38 -5.98
N PHE A 95 -4.73 3.40 -5.24
CA PHE A 95 -5.96 4.14 -5.54
C PHE A 95 -5.84 4.97 -6.81
N ASP A 96 -4.68 5.60 -7.03
CA ASP A 96 -4.43 6.38 -8.26
C ASP A 96 -4.46 5.48 -9.49
N ASN A 97 -3.85 4.30 -9.42
CA ASN A 97 -3.88 3.32 -10.49
C ASN A 97 -5.33 2.92 -10.83
N CYS A 98 -6.13 2.71 -9.81
CA CYS A 98 -7.54 2.37 -9.99
C CYS A 98 -8.28 3.46 -10.76
N ARG A 99 -8.08 4.71 -10.39
CA ARG A 99 -8.73 5.84 -11.08
C ARG A 99 -8.20 6.03 -12.50
N THR A 100 -6.95 5.72 -12.73
CA THR A 100 -6.34 5.85 -14.05
C THR A 100 -6.90 4.82 -15.03
N TYR A 101 -7.03 3.57 -14.58
CA TYR A 101 -7.46 2.49 -15.46
C TYR A 101 -8.97 2.41 -15.64
N ASN A 102 -9.74 2.69 -14.59
CA ASN A 102 -11.19 2.46 -14.57
C ASN A 102 -11.96 3.77 -14.76
N SER A 103 -13.10 3.70 -15.46
CA SER A 103 -13.98 4.85 -15.60
C SER A 103 -14.73 5.14 -14.30
N GLU A 104 -15.17 6.38 -14.12
CA GLU A 104 -15.86 6.82 -12.91
C GLU A 104 -17.15 6.03 -12.63
N GLU A 105 -17.79 5.52 -13.69
CA GLU A 105 -19.03 4.76 -13.57
C GLU A 105 -18.81 3.31 -13.15
N SER A 106 -17.57 2.82 -13.19
CA SER A 106 -17.29 1.42 -12.92
C SER A 106 -17.36 1.11 -11.43
N VAL A 107 -17.69 -0.13 -11.12
CA VAL A 107 -17.71 -0.60 -9.73
C VAL A 107 -16.30 -0.56 -9.12
N PHE A 108 -15.28 -0.80 -9.93
CA PHE A 108 -13.88 -0.75 -9.46
C PHE A 108 -13.50 0.64 -8.97
N TYR A 109 -13.87 1.67 -9.73
CA TYR A 109 -13.61 3.05 -9.36
C TYR A 109 -14.29 3.40 -8.04
N ARG A 110 -15.54 2.99 -7.87
CA ARG A 110 -16.31 3.25 -6.64
C ARG A 110 -15.70 2.54 -5.44
N CYS A 111 -15.27 1.29 -5.62
CA CYS A 111 -14.58 0.55 -4.56
C CYS A 111 -13.32 1.29 -4.13
N GLY A 112 -12.54 1.77 -5.10
CA GLY A 112 -11.32 2.54 -4.80
C GLY A 112 -11.60 3.81 -4.04
N ALA A 113 -12.63 4.56 -4.44
CA ALA A 113 -13.01 5.79 -3.76
C ALA A 113 -13.43 5.53 -2.32
N THR A 114 -14.21 4.47 -2.11
CA THR A 114 -14.67 4.08 -0.77
C THR A 114 -13.50 3.70 0.13
N LEU A 115 -12.59 2.88 -0.38
CA LEU A 115 -11.41 2.48 0.40
C LEU A 115 -10.49 3.64 0.69
N GLN A 116 -10.31 4.54 -0.26
CA GLN A 116 -9.46 5.72 -0.04
C GLN A 116 -10.01 6.59 1.10
N ARG A 117 -11.32 6.79 1.12
CA ARG A 117 -11.96 7.54 2.21
C ARG A 117 -11.78 6.81 3.55
N TYR A 118 -11.93 5.49 3.53
CA TYR A 118 -11.73 4.67 4.71
C TYR A 118 -10.33 4.87 5.29
N VAL A 119 -9.30 4.85 4.44
CA VAL A 119 -7.92 5.07 4.85
C VAL A 119 -7.71 6.51 5.33
N ALA A 120 -8.29 7.50 4.61
CA ALA A 120 -8.18 8.91 5.00
C ALA A 120 -8.72 9.14 6.41
N ASP A 121 -9.85 8.54 6.74
CA ASP A 121 -10.48 8.67 8.06
C ASP A 121 -9.63 8.03 9.17
N ARG A 122 -8.68 7.16 8.81
CA ARG A 122 -7.84 6.43 9.75
C ARG A 122 -6.37 6.84 9.70
N GLY A 123 -6.12 8.10 9.35
CA GLY A 123 -4.79 8.69 9.42
C GLY A 123 -4.12 8.92 8.07
N GLY A 124 -4.74 8.49 6.96
CA GLY A 124 -4.17 8.65 5.63
C GLY A 124 -4.39 10.01 4.99
N ALA A 125 -5.31 10.82 5.50
CA ALA A 125 -5.70 12.09 4.87
C ALA A 125 -4.53 13.00 4.52
N PRO A 126 -3.53 13.21 5.41
CA PRO A 126 -2.40 14.09 5.08
C PRO A 126 -1.58 13.63 3.87
N TYR A 127 -1.64 12.35 3.53
CA TYR A 127 -0.84 11.75 2.47
C TYR A 127 -1.57 11.65 1.13
N PHE A 128 -2.84 12.06 1.07
CA PHE A 128 -3.68 11.92 -0.12
C PHE A 128 -3.99 13.25 -0.81
N LYS A 129 -3.29 14.27 -0.44
CA LYS A 129 -3.47 15.60 -1.05
C LYS A 129 -2.81 15.74 -2.40
#